data_dd86344f92f82044c35f2d95dd5b40ef
#
_entry.id   dd86344f92f82044c35f2d95dd5b40ef
#
_cell.length_a   1.000
_cell.length_b   1.000
_cell.length_c   1.000
_cell.angle_alpha   90.00
_cell.angle_beta   90.00
_cell.angle_gamma   90.00
#
_symmetry.space_group_name_H-M   'P 1'
#
loop_
_entity.id
_entity.type
_entity.pdbx_description
1 polymer ?
#
loop_
_entity_poly.entity_id
_entity_poly.type
_entity_poly.pdbx_seq_one_letter_code
_entity_poly.pdbx_strand_id
1 'polypeptide(L)'
;MCTTCGCGTTGRLHTHTDENGNVTMHVHDHEHEHHHHEHDRHHDHGHDHGGKTGRMLAIEEDVLGRNNEVAARNRAYFARRGILALNLVSSPGSGKTELLTATLKALAGELPAAVIEGDQETSNDADRIRATGAPALQINTGKGCHLDAAMVEGALGAMTLEDRSILFIENVGNLVCPAEFDLGEAHKVAILSVTEGEDKPLKYPDMFHASDLMIINTLL
;
A
#
# COMPACT_ATOMS: atom_id res chain seq x y z
N MET A 1 7.45 3.83 12.18
CA MET A 1 7.82 4.28 10.83
C MET A 1 9.22 3.78 10.49
N CYS A 2 9.41 3.23 9.31
CA CYS A 2 10.72 2.73 8.89
C CYS A 2 11.59 3.92 8.47
N THR A 3 12.60 4.27 9.25
CA THR A 3 13.54 5.36 8.94
C THR A 3 14.44 5.07 7.73
N THR A 4 14.37 3.86 7.18
CA THR A 4 15.27 3.37 6.12
C THR A 4 14.64 3.45 4.72
N CYS A 5 13.31 3.56 4.59
CA CYS A 5 12.63 3.48 3.30
C CYS A 5 12.23 4.83 2.69
N GLY A 6 12.49 5.95 3.35
CA GLY A 6 12.16 7.29 2.79
C GLY A 6 10.66 7.53 2.59
N CYS A 7 9.78 6.87 3.35
CA CYS A 7 8.33 6.91 3.19
C CYS A 7 7.67 8.27 3.50
N GLY A 8 8.32 9.36 3.24
CA GLY A 8 7.79 10.73 3.45
C GLY A 8 8.03 11.64 2.26
N THR A 9 8.37 11.07 1.10
CA THR A 9 8.70 11.86 -0.08
C THR A 9 7.42 12.27 -0.82
N THR A 10 7.32 13.57 -1.09
CA THR A 10 6.30 14.19 -1.94
C THR A 10 6.60 13.91 -3.42
N GLY A 11 6.75 12.64 -3.79
CA GLY A 11 6.95 12.23 -5.18
C GLY A 11 5.71 12.59 -6.02
N ARG A 12 5.90 13.08 -7.25
CA ARG A 12 4.79 13.26 -8.19
C ARG A 12 4.40 11.91 -8.78
N LEU A 13 3.12 11.59 -8.69
CA LEU A 13 2.52 10.45 -9.38
C LEU A 13 2.45 10.75 -10.89
N HIS A 14 3.03 9.88 -11.71
CA HIS A 14 2.92 9.89 -13.16
C HIS A 14 2.19 8.64 -13.65
N THR A 15 1.30 8.84 -14.60
CA THR A 15 0.50 7.77 -15.19
C THR A 15 1.04 7.43 -16.57
N HIS A 16 1.27 6.16 -16.83
CA HIS A 16 1.61 5.61 -18.14
C HIS A 16 0.51 4.65 -18.60
N THR A 17 0.13 4.74 -19.87
CA THR A 17 -0.80 3.79 -20.50
C THR A 17 -0.02 3.05 -21.58
N ASP A 18 -0.02 1.71 -21.52
CA ASP A 18 0.61 0.87 -22.54
C ASP A 18 -0.24 0.75 -23.83
N GLU A 19 0.30 0.07 -24.84
CA GLU A 19 -0.37 -0.16 -26.13
C GLU A 19 -1.66 -0.99 -26.00
N ASN A 20 -1.83 -1.72 -24.90
CA ASN A 20 -3.00 -2.54 -24.60
C ASN A 20 -4.04 -1.81 -23.73
N GLY A 21 -3.80 -0.53 -23.42
CA GLY A 21 -4.67 0.29 -22.57
C GLY A 21 -4.49 0.05 -21.06
N ASN A 22 -3.47 -0.68 -20.62
CA ASN A 22 -3.19 -0.88 -19.19
C ASN A 22 -2.58 0.38 -18.60
N VAL A 23 -3.12 0.81 -17.46
CA VAL A 23 -2.65 1.99 -16.75
C VAL A 23 -1.72 1.59 -15.61
N THR A 24 -0.54 2.20 -15.56
CA THR A 24 0.45 2.04 -14.48
C THR A 24 0.82 3.41 -13.94
N MET A 25 0.94 3.52 -12.63
CA MET A 25 1.36 4.74 -11.94
C MET A 25 2.73 4.55 -11.31
N HIS A 26 3.58 5.58 -11.40
CA HIS A 26 4.93 5.59 -10.80
C HIS A 26 5.10 6.80 -9.90
N VAL A 27 5.79 6.59 -8.78
CA VAL A 27 6.25 7.67 -7.88
C VAL A 27 7.70 7.99 -8.23
N HIS A 28 8.00 9.24 -8.62
CA HIS A 28 9.36 9.69 -8.84
C HIS A 28 9.88 10.46 -7.63
N ASP A 29 10.96 9.96 -7.03
CA ASP A 29 11.76 10.73 -6.07
C ASP A 29 12.66 11.70 -6.85
N HIS A 30 12.52 12.99 -6.58
CA HIS A 30 13.50 13.96 -7.05
C HIS A 30 14.74 13.88 -6.15
N GLU A 31 15.79 13.22 -6.62
CA GLU A 31 17.13 13.35 -6.01
C GLU A 31 17.61 14.79 -6.20
N HIS A 32 17.63 15.56 -5.14
CA HIS A 32 18.38 16.80 -5.09
C HIS A 32 19.86 16.44 -4.92
N GLU A 33 20.66 16.61 -5.96
CA GLU A 33 22.12 16.60 -5.86
C GLU A 33 22.56 17.69 -4.89
N HIS A 34 22.89 17.31 -3.68
CA HIS A 34 23.58 18.18 -2.73
C HIS A 34 25.08 18.10 -3.01
N HIS A 35 25.63 19.20 -3.55
CA HIS A 35 27.06 19.43 -3.62
C HIS A 35 27.63 19.41 -2.20
N HIS A 36 28.49 18.45 -1.92
CA HIS A 36 29.25 18.37 -0.69
C HIS A 36 30.28 19.50 -0.63
N HIS A 37 30.12 20.42 0.30
CA HIS A 37 31.20 21.21 0.82
C HIS A 37 31.80 20.48 2.02
N GLU A 38 33.07 20.06 1.88
CA GLU A 38 33.87 19.51 2.96
C GLU A 38 34.08 20.57 4.04
N HIS A 39 33.62 20.30 5.24
CA HIS A 39 34.12 20.93 6.46
C HIS A 39 34.37 19.86 7.49
N ASP A 40 35.66 19.55 7.65
CA ASP A 40 36.23 18.81 8.78
C ASP A 40 35.86 19.50 10.10
N ARG A 41 35.06 18.85 10.93
CA ARG A 41 35.03 19.04 12.38
C ARG A 41 34.75 17.72 13.08
N HIS A 42 35.78 17.24 13.77
CA HIS A 42 35.66 16.16 14.75
C HIS A 42 34.59 16.51 15.79
N HIS A 43 33.57 15.69 15.89
CA HIS A 43 32.66 15.67 17.04
C HIS A 43 32.57 14.26 17.58
N ASP A 44 32.88 14.17 18.85
CA ASP A 44 32.80 13.03 19.76
C ASP A 44 31.39 12.45 19.75
N HIS A 45 31.23 11.18 19.39
CA HIS A 45 29.95 10.49 19.36
C HIS A 45 29.73 9.73 20.66
N GLY A 46 29.10 10.39 21.62
CA GLY A 46 28.42 9.71 22.71
C GLY A 46 27.26 8.85 22.13
N HIS A 47 27.31 7.53 22.33
CA HIS A 47 26.23 6.62 21.99
C HIS A 47 25.06 6.82 22.94
N ASP A 48 24.14 7.70 22.55
CA ASP A 48 22.86 7.83 23.24
C ASP A 48 21.89 6.79 22.63
N HIS A 49 21.51 5.78 23.41
CA HIS A 49 20.42 4.86 23.13
C HIS A 49 19.09 5.58 23.44
N GLY A 50 18.85 6.68 22.74
CA GLY A 50 17.70 7.53 22.95
C GLY A 50 16.56 7.22 22.00
N GLY A 51 15.35 7.17 22.53
CA GLY A 51 14.10 7.17 21.78
C GLY A 51 14.04 8.28 20.71
N LYS A 52 13.11 8.13 19.77
CA LYS A 52 12.89 9.10 18.67
C LYS A 52 12.95 10.53 19.20
N THR A 53 13.73 11.39 18.57
CA THR A 53 13.80 12.81 18.97
C THR A 53 12.44 13.45 18.75
N GLY A 54 12.05 14.43 19.58
CA GLY A 54 10.74 15.11 19.45
C GLY A 54 10.47 15.65 18.04
N ARG A 55 11.53 16.02 17.30
CA ARG A 55 11.42 16.46 15.90
C ARG A 55 11.00 15.31 14.96
N MET A 56 11.47 14.09 15.18
CA MET A 56 11.09 12.93 14.37
C MET A 56 9.63 12.55 14.62
N LEU A 57 9.18 12.57 15.86
CA LEU A 57 7.78 12.34 16.23
C LEU A 57 6.85 13.35 15.58
N ALA A 58 7.21 14.64 15.60
CA ALA A 58 6.41 15.70 14.96
C ALA A 58 6.31 15.51 13.43
N ILE A 59 7.36 15.04 12.76
CA ILE A 59 7.33 14.74 11.33
C ILE A 59 6.44 13.52 11.05
N GLU A 60 6.53 12.46 11.85
CA GLU A 60 5.66 11.28 11.73
C GLU A 60 4.19 11.65 11.91
N GLU A 61 3.85 12.45 12.92
CA GLU A 61 2.48 12.92 13.16
C GLU A 61 1.96 13.78 11.99
N ASP A 62 2.79 14.67 11.41
CA ASP A 62 2.42 15.50 10.26
C ASP A 62 2.15 14.65 9.00
N VAL A 63 3.00 13.65 8.74
CA VAL A 63 2.83 12.73 7.59
C VAL A 63 1.56 11.90 7.73
N LEU A 64 1.32 11.31 8.90
CA LEU A 64 0.10 10.52 9.15
C LEU A 64 -1.15 11.41 9.15
N GLY A 65 -1.05 12.62 9.68
CA GLY A 65 -2.15 13.59 9.66
C GLY A 65 -2.60 13.92 8.23
N ARG A 66 -1.65 14.23 7.34
CA ARG A 66 -1.93 14.47 5.92
C ARG A 66 -2.50 13.24 5.22
N ASN A 67 -1.95 12.07 5.50
CA ASN A 67 -2.50 10.82 4.96
C ASN A 67 -3.95 10.62 5.37
N ASN A 68 -4.29 10.85 6.64
CA ASN A 68 -5.63 10.67 7.18
C ASN A 68 -6.65 11.64 6.57
N GLU A 69 -6.26 12.86 6.24
CA GLU A 69 -7.11 13.81 5.51
C GLU A 69 -7.47 13.27 4.11
N VAL A 70 -6.49 12.71 3.39
CA VAL A 70 -6.73 12.12 2.08
C VAL A 70 -7.56 10.84 2.21
N ALA A 71 -7.25 9.98 3.18
CA ALA A 71 -8.01 8.77 3.48
C ALA A 71 -9.49 9.07 3.76
N ALA A 72 -9.78 10.16 4.49
CA ALA A 72 -11.15 10.60 4.71
C ALA A 72 -11.88 10.97 3.41
N ARG A 73 -11.17 11.61 2.44
CA ARG A 73 -11.76 11.89 1.11
C ARG A 73 -12.03 10.62 0.32
N ASN A 74 -11.09 9.67 0.31
CA ASN A 74 -11.26 8.37 -0.32
C ASN A 74 -12.46 7.63 0.26
N ARG A 75 -12.57 7.58 1.58
CA ARG A 75 -13.70 6.95 2.28
C ARG A 75 -15.03 7.60 1.91
N ALA A 76 -15.08 8.93 1.83
CA ALA A 76 -16.27 9.65 1.40
C ALA A 76 -16.62 9.36 -0.06
N TYR A 77 -15.63 9.21 -0.95
CA TYR A 77 -15.83 8.79 -2.34
C TYR A 77 -16.45 7.40 -2.42
N PHE A 78 -15.89 6.41 -1.70
CA PHE A 78 -16.40 5.05 -1.66
C PHE A 78 -17.82 4.99 -1.11
N ALA A 79 -18.07 5.67 0.01
CA ALA A 79 -19.41 5.69 0.65
C ALA A 79 -20.48 6.25 -0.29
N ARG A 80 -20.21 7.36 -0.99
CA ARG A 80 -21.18 7.96 -1.94
C ARG A 80 -21.55 7.04 -3.09
N ARG A 81 -20.64 6.17 -3.51
CA ARG A 81 -20.80 5.25 -4.65
C ARG A 81 -21.20 3.84 -4.22
N GLY A 82 -21.30 3.59 -2.91
CA GLY A 82 -21.58 2.25 -2.39
C GLY A 82 -20.48 1.23 -2.68
N ILE A 83 -19.21 1.70 -2.79
CA ILE A 83 -18.06 0.85 -3.06
C ILE A 83 -17.54 0.31 -1.73
N LEU A 84 -17.40 -1.02 -1.63
CA LEU A 84 -16.72 -1.69 -0.53
C LEU A 84 -15.22 -1.77 -0.85
N ALA A 85 -14.41 -0.92 -0.21
CA ALA A 85 -12.96 -0.94 -0.36
C ALA A 85 -12.33 -1.83 0.71
N LEU A 86 -11.51 -2.80 0.30
CA LEU A 86 -10.79 -3.75 1.16
C LEU A 86 -9.28 -3.61 0.93
N ASN A 87 -8.53 -3.30 1.99
CA ASN A 87 -7.08 -3.21 1.96
C ASN A 87 -6.46 -4.56 2.36
N LEU A 88 -5.84 -5.26 1.42
CA LEU A 88 -5.24 -6.57 1.63
C LEU A 88 -3.76 -6.40 2.00
N VAL A 89 -3.41 -6.78 3.21
CA VAL A 89 -2.05 -6.67 3.76
C VAL A 89 -1.49 -8.05 4.13
N SER A 90 -0.20 -8.26 3.90
CA SER A 90 0.45 -9.55 4.19
C SER A 90 1.96 -9.45 4.14
N SER A 91 2.67 -10.51 4.55
CA SER A 91 4.07 -10.72 4.18
C SER A 91 4.21 -10.97 2.68
N PRO A 92 5.41 -10.75 2.11
CA PRO A 92 5.73 -11.22 0.77
C PRO A 92 5.55 -12.75 0.67
N GLY A 93 5.01 -13.24 -0.45
CA GLY A 93 4.84 -14.67 -0.68
C GLY A 93 3.73 -15.35 0.11
N SER A 94 2.84 -14.62 0.79
CA SER A 94 1.69 -15.19 1.52
C SER A 94 0.58 -15.76 0.64
N GLY A 95 0.68 -15.62 -0.69
CA GLY A 95 -0.35 -16.02 -1.63
C GLY A 95 -1.51 -15.02 -1.79
N LYS A 96 -1.30 -13.76 -1.44
CA LYS A 96 -2.27 -12.67 -1.53
C LYS A 96 -2.87 -12.54 -2.94
N THR A 97 -2.04 -12.43 -3.96
CA THR A 97 -2.45 -12.32 -5.37
C THR A 97 -3.18 -13.56 -5.86
N GLU A 98 -2.79 -14.77 -5.42
CA GLU A 98 -3.49 -16.02 -5.76
C GLU A 98 -4.91 -16.04 -5.17
N LEU A 99 -5.03 -15.73 -3.88
CA LEU A 99 -6.32 -15.59 -3.20
C LEU A 99 -7.21 -14.56 -3.89
N LEU A 100 -6.67 -13.40 -4.24
CA LEU A 100 -7.38 -12.33 -4.93
C LEU A 100 -7.85 -12.80 -6.32
N THR A 101 -6.99 -13.44 -7.10
CA THR A 101 -7.31 -13.99 -8.41
C THR A 101 -8.44 -15.01 -8.34
N ALA A 102 -8.41 -15.93 -7.36
CA ALA A 102 -9.47 -16.89 -7.13
C ALA A 102 -10.81 -16.22 -6.73
N THR A 103 -10.74 -15.19 -5.88
CA THR A 103 -11.89 -14.42 -5.44
C THR A 103 -12.54 -13.66 -6.62
N LEU A 104 -11.75 -13.02 -7.46
CA LEU A 104 -12.24 -12.29 -8.64
C LEU A 104 -12.95 -13.23 -9.63
N LYS A 105 -12.39 -14.43 -9.85
CA LYS A 105 -13.05 -15.45 -10.69
C LYS A 105 -14.38 -15.92 -10.11
N ALA A 106 -14.47 -16.06 -8.78
CA ALA A 106 -15.71 -16.45 -8.12
C ALA A 106 -16.77 -15.34 -8.15
N LEU A 107 -16.37 -14.07 -8.13
CA LEU A 107 -17.28 -12.92 -8.19
C LEU A 107 -17.70 -12.57 -9.63
N ALA A 108 -17.05 -13.13 -10.64
CA ALA A 108 -17.29 -12.78 -12.04
C ALA A 108 -18.76 -13.00 -12.45
N GLY A 109 -19.41 -11.93 -12.92
CA GLY A 109 -20.81 -11.94 -13.32
C GLY A 109 -21.82 -11.79 -12.18
N GLU A 110 -21.38 -11.84 -10.91
CA GLU A 110 -22.25 -11.66 -9.74
C GLU A 110 -22.16 -10.24 -9.17
N LEU A 111 -20.93 -9.75 -9.01
CA LEU A 111 -20.66 -8.45 -8.41
C LEU A 111 -19.47 -7.76 -9.11
N PRO A 112 -19.64 -6.48 -9.53
CA PRO A 112 -18.52 -5.74 -10.11
C PRO A 112 -17.37 -5.62 -9.11
N ALA A 113 -16.16 -5.93 -9.57
CA ALA A 113 -14.95 -5.84 -8.76
C ALA A 113 -13.81 -5.22 -9.56
N ALA A 114 -12.97 -4.45 -8.88
CA ALA A 114 -11.77 -3.84 -9.44
C ALA A 114 -10.61 -3.93 -8.47
N VAL A 115 -9.39 -3.73 -8.95
CA VAL A 115 -8.17 -3.88 -8.14
C VAL A 115 -7.25 -2.67 -8.33
N ILE A 116 -6.74 -2.14 -7.22
CA ILE A 116 -5.53 -1.34 -7.18
C ILE A 116 -4.43 -2.24 -6.62
N GLU A 117 -3.35 -2.45 -7.37
CA GLU A 117 -2.24 -3.31 -7.00
C GLU A 117 -1.01 -2.45 -6.73
N GLY A 118 -0.44 -2.56 -5.53
CA GLY A 118 0.81 -1.90 -5.13
C GLY A 118 1.98 -2.85 -5.16
N ASP A 119 2.95 -2.61 -6.07
CA ASP A 119 4.20 -3.37 -6.12
C ASP A 119 5.40 -2.42 -6.26
N GLN A 120 6.59 -2.94 -5.95
CA GLN A 120 7.82 -2.17 -6.02
C GLN A 120 8.37 -2.06 -7.45
N GLU A 121 8.32 -3.14 -8.25
CA GLU A 121 9.03 -3.16 -9.54
C GLU A 121 8.34 -3.97 -10.66
N THR A 122 7.45 -4.94 -10.38
CA THR A 122 6.98 -5.90 -11.39
C THR A 122 5.52 -5.69 -11.77
N SER A 123 5.15 -6.01 -13.02
CA SER A 123 3.75 -6.00 -13.48
C SER A 123 3.08 -7.37 -13.44
N ASN A 124 3.79 -8.40 -13.00
CA ASN A 124 3.33 -9.79 -13.11
C ASN A 124 2.01 -10.04 -12.36
N ASP A 125 1.85 -9.47 -11.17
CA ASP A 125 0.66 -9.67 -10.36
C ASP A 125 -0.54 -8.90 -10.94
N ALA A 126 -0.34 -7.68 -11.42
CA ALA A 126 -1.37 -6.93 -12.13
C ALA A 126 -1.84 -7.66 -13.43
N ASP A 127 -0.92 -8.29 -14.16
CA ASP A 127 -1.29 -9.05 -15.36
C ASP A 127 -2.09 -10.32 -15.04
N ARG A 128 -1.76 -11.01 -13.94
CA ARG A 128 -2.54 -12.14 -13.43
C ARG A 128 -3.96 -11.73 -13.04
N ILE A 129 -4.09 -10.56 -12.42
CA ILE A 129 -5.40 -9.99 -12.04
C ILE A 129 -6.19 -9.64 -13.30
N ARG A 130 -5.60 -8.91 -14.27
CA ARG A 130 -6.25 -8.55 -15.54
C ARG A 130 -6.73 -9.79 -16.33
N ALA A 131 -5.99 -10.89 -16.27
CA ALA A 131 -6.38 -12.14 -16.90
C ALA A 131 -7.70 -12.73 -16.34
N THR A 132 -8.19 -12.26 -15.19
CA THR A 132 -9.52 -12.62 -14.66
C THR A 132 -10.66 -11.86 -15.34
N GLY A 133 -10.36 -10.80 -16.09
CA GLY A 133 -11.32 -9.86 -16.65
C GLY A 133 -11.66 -8.67 -15.75
N ALA A 134 -11.17 -8.64 -14.52
CA ALA A 134 -11.38 -7.52 -13.61
C ALA A 134 -10.48 -6.32 -13.99
N PRO A 135 -10.99 -5.08 -13.98
CA PRO A 135 -10.17 -3.88 -14.13
C PRO A 135 -9.10 -3.84 -13.04
N ALA A 136 -7.84 -3.65 -13.43
CA ALA A 136 -6.72 -3.54 -12.50
C ALA A 136 -5.80 -2.38 -12.88
N LEU A 137 -5.49 -1.55 -11.89
CA LEU A 137 -4.50 -0.49 -12.00
C LEU A 137 -3.33 -0.79 -11.07
N GLN A 138 -2.13 -0.76 -11.62
CA GLN A 138 -0.91 -0.94 -10.84
C GLN A 138 -0.33 0.40 -10.42
N ILE A 139 0.10 0.47 -9.16
CA ILE A 139 0.92 1.55 -8.61
C ILE A 139 2.31 0.99 -8.34
N ASN A 140 3.31 1.49 -9.07
CA ASN A 140 4.69 1.18 -8.79
C ASN A 140 5.19 2.12 -7.69
N THR A 141 5.46 1.57 -6.51
CA THR A 141 5.92 2.34 -5.35
C THR A 141 7.43 2.59 -5.35
N GLY A 142 8.19 2.00 -6.29
CA GLY A 142 9.65 2.10 -6.34
C GLY A 142 10.28 1.59 -5.05
N LYS A 143 10.90 2.47 -4.29
CA LYS A 143 11.48 2.14 -2.98
C LYS A 143 10.47 2.13 -1.83
N GLY A 144 9.22 2.52 -2.07
CA GLY A 144 8.15 2.53 -1.07
C GLY A 144 7.74 1.12 -0.66
N CYS A 145 7.52 0.90 0.62
CA CYS A 145 7.17 -0.41 1.19
C CYS A 145 5.67 -0.53 1.53
N HIS A 146 4.85 0.43 1.11
CA HIS A 146 3.40 0.47 1.31
C HIS A 146 2.74 1.44 0.33
N LEU A 147 1.44 1.34 0.19
CA LEU A 147 0.59 2.36 -0.42
C LEU A 147 0.18 3.39 0.64
N ASP A 148 0.02 4.65 0.23
CA ASP A 148 -0.60 5.72 1.00
C ASP A 148 -1.95 6.15 0.39
N ALA A 149 -2.70 6.98 1.11
CA ALA A 149 -4.01 7.43 0.67
C ALA A 149 -3.96 8.30 -0.59
N ALA A 150 -2.88 9.06 -0.81
CA ALA A 150 -2.72 9.91 -1.98
C ALA A 150 -2.47 9.08 -3.25
N MET A 151 -1.72 7.98 -3.13
CA MET A 151 -1.53 7.01 -4.21
C MET A 151 -2.88 6.40 -4.64
N VAL A 152 -3.71 6.01 -3.66
CA VAL A 152 -5.06 5.49 -3.91
C VAL A 152 -5.95 6.57 -4.54
N GLU A 153 -5.95 7.82 -4.03
CA GLU A 153 -6.71 8.94 -4.62
C GLU A 153 -6.32 9.17 -6.08
N GLY A 154 -5.02 9.13 -6.39
CA GLY A 154 -4.51 9.22 -7.76
C GLY A 154 -5.02 8.09 -8.64
N ALA A 155 -4.99 6.85 -8.16
CA ALA A 155 -5.50 5.69 -8.87
C ALA A 155 -7.01 5.79 -9.15
N LEU A 156 -7.80 6.29 -8.20
CA LEU A 156 -9.24 6.53 -8.38
C LEU A 156 -9.54 7.56 -9.49
N GLY A 157 -8.62 8.51 -9.72
CA GLY A 157 -8.71 9.45 -10.83
C GLY A 157 -8.36 8.86 -12.21
N ALA A 158 -7.59 7.76 -12.22
CA ALA A 158 -7.09 7.13 -13.44
C ALA A 158 -7.88 5.88 -13.87
N MET A 159 -8.79 5.37 -13.03
CA MET A 159 -9.60 4.19 -13.33
C MET A 159 -11.08 4.48 -13.20
N THR A 160 -11.89 3.73 -13.94
CA THR A 160 -13.36 3.80 -13.82
C THR A 160 -13.84 2.65 -12.94
N LEU A 161 -14.49 2.99 -11.82
CA LEU A 161 -15.15 2.02 -10.94
C LEU A 161 -16.66 2.02 -11.20
N GLU A 162 -17.30 0.89 -11.03
CA GLU A 162 -18.74 0.80 -11.01
C GLU A 162 -19.30 1.15 -9.62
N ASP A 163 -20.51 1.69 -9.57
CA ASP A 163 -21.20 1.91 -8.31
C ASP A 163 -21.66 0.56 -7.71
N ARG A 164 -21.68 0.46 -6.40
CA ARG A 164 -22.04 -0.76 -5.68
C ARG A 164 -21.16 -1.95 -6.07
N SER A 165 -19.85 -1.71 -6.12
CA SER A 165 -18.79 -2.66 -6.47
C SER A 165 -17.88 -2.95 -5.28
N ILE A 166 -16.96 -3.90 -5.45
CA ILE A 166 -15.85 -4.13 -4.52
C ILE A 166 -14.57 -3.57 -5.15
N LEU A 167 -13.83 -2.80 -4.37
CA LEU A 167 -12.46 -2.42 -4.70
C LEU A 167 -11.50 -3.17 -3.78
N PHE A 168 -10.69 -4.04 -4.33
CA PHE A 168 -9.57 -4.62 -3.62
C PHE A 168 -8.34 -3.72 -3.79
N ILE A 169 -7.71 -3.34 -2.70
CA ILE A 169 -6.42 -2.64 -2.68
C ILE A 169 -5.39 -3.66 -2.21
N GLU A 170 -4.64 -4.24 -3.14
CA GLU A 170 -3.55 -5.16 -2.83
C GLU A 170 -2.32 -4.35 -2.44
N ASN A 171 -2.00 -4.31 -1.14
CA ASN A 171 -0.85 -3.56 -0.63
C ASN A 171 0.46 -4.31 -0.88
N VAL A 172 1.58 -3.58 -0.88
CA VAL A 172 2.93 -4.16 -0.93
C VAL A 172 3.10 -5.19 0.18
N GLY A 173 3.79 -6.28 -0.12
CA GLY A 173 4.07 -7.34 0.87
C GLY A 173 4.94 -6.85 2.02
N ASN A 174 4.30 -6.36 3.10
CA ASN A 174 4.94 -5.82 4.28
C ASN A 174 3.96 -5.84 5.46
N LEU A 175 4.43 -6.23 6.66
CA LEU A 175 3.63 -6.29 7.89
C LEU A 175 3.95 -5.15 8.88
N VAL A 176 4.75 -4.15 8.50
CA VAL A 176 5.12 -3.03 9.36
C VAL A 176 4.47 -1.74 8.88
N CYS A 177 4.95 -1.20 7.77
CA CYS A 177 4.53 0.12 7.30
C CYS A 177 3.02 0.24 7.02
N PRO A 178 2.33 -0.74 6.36
CA PRO A 178 0.91 -0.60 6.06
C PRO A 178 0.00 -0.61 7.31
N ALA A 179 0.52 -0.95 8.49
CA ALA A 179 -0.27 -0.94 9.73
C ALA A 179 -0.78 0.47 10.08
N GLU A 180 0.06 1.48 9.91
CA GLU A 180 -0.19 2.87 10.32
C GLU A 180 -0.95 3.69 9.27
N PHE A 181 -0.96 3.25 8.00
CA PHE A 181 -1.54 4.00 6.89
C PHE A 181 -2.98 3.58 6.62
N ASP A 182 -3.91 4.49 6.86
CA ASP A 182 -5.30 4.42 6.44
C ASP A 182 -5.38 4.85 4.95
N LEU A 183 -6.00 4.05 4.09
CA LEU A 183 -6.17 4.34 2.67
C LEU A 183 -7.59 4.86 2.35
N GLY A 184 -8.46 4.90 3.35
CA GLY A 184 -9.90 5.16 3.22
C GLY A 184 -10.71 3.88 3.02
N GLU A 185 -10.11 2.72 3.19
CA GLU A 185 -10.76 1.41 3.13
C GLU A 185 -11.87 1.25 4.15
N ALA A 186 -12.85 0.38 3.86
CA ALA A 186 -13.84 -0.03 4.83
C ALA A 186 -13.26 -1.02 5.84
N HIS A 187 -12.39 -1.94 5.37
CA HIS A 187 -11.72 -2.93 6.20
C HIS A 187 -10.30 -3.19 5.74
N LYS A 188 -9.39 -3.33 6.70
CA LYS A 188 -8.04 -3.84 6.52
C LYS A 188 -8.05 -5.34 6.80
N VAL A 189 -7.60 -6.13 5.82
CA VAL A 189 -7.64 -7.59 5.83
C VAL A 189 -6.22 -8.13 5.85
N ALA A 190 -5.80 -8.71 6.96
CA ALA A 190 -4.51 -9.38 7.06
C ALA A 190 -4.58 -10.81 6.49
N ILE A 191 -3.68 -11.15 5.58
CA ILE A 191 -3.54 -12.48 5.02
C ILE A 191 -2.28 -13.12 5.58
N LEU A 192 -2.45 -14.23 6.31
CA LEU A 192 -1.39 -15.02 6.91
C LEU A 192 -1.32 -16.38 6.24
N SER A 193 -0.17 -16.73 5.66
CA SER A 193 0.07 -18.08 5.18
C SER A 193 0.52 -18.99 6.32
N VAL A 194 0.01 -20.22 6.35
CA VAL A 194 0.48 -21.24 7.33
C VAL A 194 1.96 -21.54 7.19
N THR A 195 2.55 -21.31 6.02
CA THR A 195 3.99 -21.52 5.76
C THR A 195 4.89 -20.46 6.40
N GLU A 196 4.32 -19.34 6.85
CA GLU A 196 5.09 -18.24 7.45
C GLU A 196 5.38 -18.44 8.94
N GLY A 197 4.74 -19.43 9.56
CA GLY A 197 4.86 -19.73 10.99
C GLY A 197 3.80 -19.04 11.85
N GLU A 198 3.51 -19.65 12.99
CA GLU A 198 2.46 -19.22 13.93
C GLU A 198 2.86 -17.97 14.75
N ASP A 199 4.12 -17.58 14.71
CA ASP A 199 4.69 -16.48 15.50
C ASP A 199 4.53 -15.10 14.85
N LYS A 200 4.04 -15.01 13.61
CA LYS A 200 3.84 -13.74 12.88
C LYS A 200 2.98 -12.72 13.63
N PRO A 201 1.83 -13.09 14.22
CA PRO A 201 1.04 -12.13 15.00
C PRO A 201 1.78 -11.58 16.21
N LEU A 202 2.65 -12.38 16.83
CA LEU A 202 3.47 -11.95 17.97
C LEU A 202 4.63 -11.04 17.54
N LYS A 203 5.17 -11.24 16.35
CA LYS A 203 6.27 -10.42 15.80
C LYS A 203 5.80 -9.08 15.21
N TYR A 204 4.58 -9.02 14.71
CA TYR A 204 4.01 -7.84 14.04
C TYR A 204 2.66 -7.46 14.66
N PRO A 205 2.57 -7.24 15.98
CA PRO A 205 1.32 -7.05 16.69
C PRO A 205 0.51 -5.86 16.14
N ASP A 206 1.17 -4.78 15.74
CA ASP A 206 0.52 -3.56 15.26
C ASP A 206 -0.29 -3.82 13.97
N MET A 207 0.22 -4.64 13.05
CA MET A 207 -0.52 -5.00 11.84
C MET A 207 -1.79 -5.78 12.15
N PHE A 208 -1.68 -6.80 13.02
CA PHE A 208 -2.82 -7.63 13.37
C PHE A 208 -3.84 -6.88 14.24
N HIS A 209 -3.38 -5.94 15.05
CA HIS A 209 -4.26 -5.05 15.82
C HIS A 209 -4.99 -4.03 14.92
N ALA A 210 -4.32 -3.52 13.89
CA ALA A 210 -4.89 -2.57 12.93
C ALA A 210 -5.82 -3.23 11.90
N SER A 211 -5.86 -4.56 11.83
CA SER A 211 -6.68 -5.30 10.86
C SER A 211 -8.03 -5.67 11.44
N ASP A 212 -9.11 -5.49 10.65
CA ASP A 212 -10.47 -5.85 11.03
C ASP A 212 -10.73 -7.36 10.85
N LEU A 213 -10.02 -7.98 9.91
CA LEU A 213 -10.20 -9.38 9.54
C LEU A 213 -8.84 -10.03 9.28
N MET A 214 -8.70 -11.28 9.68
CA MET A 214 -7.55 -12.12 9.33
C MET A 214 -8.01 -13.33 8.52
N ILE A 215 -7.35 -13.57 7.40
CA ILE A 215 -7.52 -14.77 6.57
C ILE A 215 -6.29 -15.64 6.73
N ILE A 216 -6.48 -16.90 7.14
CA ILE A 216 -5.41 -17.90 7.17
C ILE A 216 -5.42 -18.62 5.83
N ASN A 217 -4.37 -18.38 5.05
CA ASN A 217 -4.20 -18.97 3.73
C ASN A 217 -3.40 -20.28 3.84
N THR A 218 -4.00 -21.35 3.33
CA THR A 218 -3.39 -22.70 3.28
C THR A 218 -2.98 -23.10 1.86
N LEU A 219 -3.13 -22.22 0.89
CA LEU A 219 -2.70 -22.46 -0.49
C LEU A 219 -1.17 -22.47 -0.53
N LEU A 220 -0.61 -23.56 -1.05
CA LEU A 220 0.82 -23.76 -1.27
C LEU A 220 1.17 -23.43 -2.73
#